data_9dd5d2bd64fb6cb458e6fa42eae6fab2
#
_entry.id   9dd5d2bd64fb6cb458e6fa42eae6fab2
#
_cell.length_a   1.000
_cell.length_b   1.000
_cell.length_c   1.000
_cell.angle_alpha   90.00
_cell.angle_beta   90.00
_cell.angle_gamma   90.00
#
_symmetry.space_group_name_H-M   'P 1'
#
loop_
_entity.id
_entity.type
_entity.pdbx_description
1 polymer ?
#
loop_
_entity_poly.entity_id
_entity_poly.type
_entity_poly.pdbx_seq_one_letter_code
_entity_poly.pdbx_strand_id
1 'polypeptide(L)'
;MELKEILKTVDHTLLKQTATWEQIRQICDDGVTYGCASVCIPPSYVAQAADYLGGRLPVCTVIGFPNGYNPTAVKVFEAKTCAEAGADELDMVVNLGWVKSSKFNLVENEIRAICHETGRLVKVIIETCLLTDDEKKRLCDVVSRSGAAFIKTSTGFSTGGATLDDIRLMRQYVAPHVK
;
A
#
# COMPACT_ATOMS: atom_id res chain seq x y z
N MET A 1 2.11 24.39 -7.48
CA MET A 1 1.35 23.16 -7.81
C MET A 1 -0.12 23.47 -7.57
N GLU A 2 -0.97 23.29 -8.55
CA GLU A 2 -2.41 23.50 -8.45
C GLU A 2 -3.03 22.42 -7.53
N LEU A 3 -4.10 22.77 -6.79
CA LEU A 3 -4.78 21.79 -5.90
C LEU A 3 -5.19 20.50 -6.64
N LYS A 4 -5.69 20.64 -7.86
CA LYS A 4 -6.05 19.48 -8.70
C LYS A 4 -4.88 18.53 -8.99
N GLU A 5 -3.66 19.06 -9.13
CA GLU A 5 -2.48 18.23 -9.36
C GLU A 5 -2.08 17.45 -8.09
N ILE A 6 -2.31 18.04 -6.91
CA ILE A 6 -2.11 17.33 -5.64
C ILE A 6 -3.14 16.20 -5.49
N LEU A 7 -4.41 16.49 -5.74
CA LEU A 7 -5.49 15.50 -5.60
C LEU A 7 -5.30 14.27 -6.49
N LYS A 8 -4.75 14.44 -7.69
CA LYS A 8 -4.38 13.32 -8.58
C LYS A 8 -3.31 12.37 -8.02
N THR A 9 -2.66 12.73 -6.92
CA THR A 9 -1.67 11.87 -6.26
C THR A 9 -2.19 11.26 -4.96
N VAL A 10 -3.44 11.50 -4.61
CA VAL A 10 -4.06 11.09 -3.35
C VAL A 10 -4.79 9.76 -3.51
N ASP A 11 -4.44 8.77 -2.71
CA ASP A 11 -5.29 7.62 -2.44
C ASP A 11 -6.31 8.05 -1.38
N HIS A 12 -7.56 8.32 -1.77
CA HIS A 12 -8.60 8.75 -0.83
C HIS A 12 -9.00 7.59 0.06
N THR A 13 -8.65 7.66 1.36
CA THR A 13 -8.52 6.49 2.22
C THR A 13 -9.54 6.44 3.37
N LEU A 14 -10.18 5.29 3.55
CA LEU A 14 -10.97 4.94 4.74
C LEU A 14 -10.70 3.49 5.15
N LEU A 15 -9.92 3.29 6.22
CA LEU A 15 -9.50 1.97 6.71
C LEU A 15 -9.90 1.72 8.18
N LYS A 16 -10.87 2.49 8.71
CA LYS A 16 -11.38 2.27 10.07
C LYS A 16 -12.03 0.89 10.17
N GLN A 17 -11.79 0.18 11.27
CA GLN A 17 -12.38 -1.14 11.55
C GLN A 17 -13.92 -1.14 11.54
N THR A 18 -14.52 0.02 11.81
CA THR A 18 -15.98 0.23 11.89
C THR A 18 -16.56 0.86 10.62
N ALA A 19 -15.78 0.92 9.53
CA ALA A 19 -16.27 1.51 8.28
C ALA A 19 -17.49 0.73 7.75
N THR A 20 -18.53 1.47 7.39
CA THR A 20 -19.75 0.89 6.77
C THR A 20 -19.74 1.11 5.27
N TRP A 21 -20.59 0.37 4.55
CA TRP A 21 -20.72 0.55 3.11
C TRP A 21 -21.11 1.98 2.71
N GLU A 22 -22.01 2.61 3.45
CA GLU A 22 -22.41 3.99 3.17
C GLU A 22 -21.22 4.97 3.23
N GLN A 23 -20.32 4.75 4.18
CA GLN A 23 -19.09 5.55 4.31
C GLN A 23 -18.10 5.23 3.18
N ILE A 24 -17.95 3.96 2.78
CA ILE A 24 -17.11 3.57 1.64
C ILE A 24 -17.65 4.16 0.35
N ARG A 25 -18.96 4.12 0.13
CA ARG A 25 -19.60 4.74 -1.04
C ARG A 25 -19.33 6.24 -1.10
N GLN A 26 -19.40 6.95 0.05
CA GLN A 26 -19.06 8.38 0.10
C GLN A 26 -17.60 8.63 -0.30
N ILE A 27 -16.66 7.79 0.16
CA ILE A 27 -15.25 7.86 -0.26
C ILE A 27 -15.11 7.67 -1.78
N CYS A 28 -15.87 6.75 -2.38
CA CYS A 28 -15.88 6.55 -3.82
C CYS A 28 -16.40 7.80 -4.57
N ASP A 29 -17.51 8.38 -4.10
CA ASP A 29 -18.10 9.58 -4.70
C ASP A 29 -17.17 10.79 -4.60
N ASP A 30 -16.53 10.98 -3.45
CA ASP A 30 -15.54 12.04 -3.24
C ASP A 30 -14.32 11.84 -4.14
N GLY A 31 -13.79 10.61 -4.19
CA GLY A 31 -12.63 10.27 -5.03
C GLY A 31 -12.87 10.60 -6.51
N VAL A 32 -14.05 10.26 -7.04
CA VAL A 32 -14.46 10.60 -8.42
C VAL A 32 -14.63 12.11 -8.57
N THR A 33 -15.33 12.76 -7.63
CA THR A 33 -15.65 14.20 -7.70
C THR A 33 -14.40 15.06 -7.70
N TYR A 34 -13.43 14.71 -6.86
CA TYR A 34 -12.18 15.47 -6.72
C TYR A 34 -11.06 14.99 -7.64
N GLY A 35 -11.25 13.90 -8.38
CA GLY A 35 -10.26 13.35 -9.31
C GLY A 35 -9.03 12.84 -8.60
N CYS A 36 -9.22 12.05 -7.54
CA CYS A 36 -8.14 11.39 -6.79
C CYS A 36 -7.42 10.34 -7.65
N ALA A 37 -6.26 9.84 -7.19
CA ALA A 37 -5.54 8.75 -7.85
C ALA A 37 -6.30 7.42 -7.71
N SER A 38 -6.78 7.14 -6.51
CA SER A 38 -7.55 5.94 -6.16
C SER A 38 -8.44 6.18 -4.94
N VAL A 39 -9.26 5.20 -4.60
CA VAL A 39 -9.80 5.03 -3.24
C VAL A 39 -9.09 3.87 -2.57
N CYS A 40 -8.68 4.03 -1.30
CA CYS A 40 -8.05 2.97 -0.52
C CYS A 40 -8.99 2.52 0.61
N ILE A 41 -9.46 1.27 0.53
CA ILE A 41 -10.57 0.74 1.33
C ILE A 41 -10.25 -0.65 1.89
N PRO A 42 -10.99 -1.13 2.92
CA PRO A 42 -10.79 -2.46 3.47
C PRO A 42 -11.05 -3.56 2.43
N PRO A 43 -10.32 -4.70 2.47
CA PRO A 43 -10.42 -5.80 1.50
C PRO A 43 -11.85 -6.31 1.29
N SER A 44 -12.65 -6.36 2.34
CA SER A 44 -14.03 -6.86 2.30
C SER A 44 -15.00 -6.02 1.44
N TYR A 45 -14.64 -4.79 1.10
CA TYR A 45 -15.46 -3.89 0.28
C TYR A 45 -15.00 -3.79 -1.17
N VAL A 46 -13.89 -4.43 -1.55
CA VAL A 46 -13.30 -4.28 -2.89
C VAL A 46 -14.28 -4.62 -4.00
N ALA A 47 -14.91 -5.79 -3.96
CA ALA A 47 -15.86 -6.21 -5.00
C ALA A 47 -17.02 -5.22 -5.16
N GLN A 48 -17.62 -4.81 -4.04
CA GLN A 48 -18.74 -3.88 -4.04
C GLN A 48 -18.34 -2.48 -4.53
N ALA A 49 -17.14 -2.01 -4.17
CA ALA A 49 -16.62 -0.72 -4.63
C ALA A 49 -16.22 -0.73 -6.10
N ALA A 50 -15.62 -1.82 -6.58
CA ALA A 50 -15.28 -1.99 -7.99
C ALA A 50 -16.54 -1.96 -8.88
N ASP A 51 -17.59 -2.70 -8.48
CA ASP A 51 -18.89 -2.67 -9.17
C ASP A 51 -19.52 -1.27 -9.14
N TYR A 52 -19.52 -0.62 -7.98
CA TYR A 52 -20.07 0.73 -7.81
C TYR A 52 -19.35 1.78 -8.64
N LEU A 53 -18.03 1.72 -8.67
CA LEU A 53 -17.20 2.66 -9.44
C LEU A 53 -17.28 2.41 -10.94
N GLY A 54 -17.46 1.16 -11.39
CA GLY A 54 -17.56 0.82 -12.81
C GLY A 54 -16.38 1.34 -13.64
N GLY A 55 -15.16 1.31 -13.10
CA GLY A 55 -13.94 1.78 -13.74
C GLY A 55 -13.72 3.31 -13.75
N ARG A 56 -14.57 4.10 -13.07
CA ARG A 56 -14.42 5.57 -12.98
C ARG A 56 -13.23 6.02 -12.14
N LEU A 57 -12.75 5.18 -11.25
CA LEU A 57 -11.61 5.45 -10.38
C LEU A 57 -10.97 4.12 -9.97
N PRO A 58 -9.62 3.99 -9.89
CA PRO A 58 -8.96 2.80 -9.39
C PRO A 58 -9.33 2.47 -7.94
N VAL A 59 -9.43 1.17 -7.65
CA VAL A 59 -9.64 0.66 -6.29
C VAL A 59 -8.30 0.15 -5.75
N CYS A 60 -7.83 0.77 -4.68
CA CYS A 60 -6.72 0.33 -3.86
C CYS A 60 -7.24 -0.39 -2.63
N THR A 61 -6.52 -1.43 -2.17
CA THR A 61 -6.79 -2.07 -0.89
C THR A 61 -5.51 -2.48 -0.19
N VAL A 62 -5.63 -2.94 1.06
CA VAL A 62 -4.49 -3.27 1.93
C VAL A 62 -4.30 -4.77 2.09
N ILE A 63 -3.04 -5.21 2.25
CA ILE A 63 -2.65 -6.63 2.36
C ILE A 63 -1.80 -6.84 3.61
N GLY A 64 -2.19 -7.82 4.44
CA GLY A 64 -1.52 -8.11 5.72
C GLY A 64 -1.60 -6.95 6.73
N PHE A 65 -2.60 -6.11 6.58
CA PHE A 65 -2.69 -4.82 7.25
C PHE A 65 -3.40 -4.91 8.62
N PRO A 66 -2.99 -4.09 9.64
CA PRO A 66 -1.87 -3.14 9.58
C PRO A 66 -0.52 -3.75 10.03
N ASN A 67 -0.49 -4.98 10.53
CA ASN A 67 0.65 -5.51 11.28
C ASN A 67 1.75 -6.16 10.43
N GLY A 68 1.45 -6.61 9.23
CA GLY A 68 2.42 -7.19 8.30
C GLY A 68 2.98 -8.58 8.64
N TYR A 69 2.63 -9.18 9.76
CA TYR A 69 3.26 -10.42 10.28
C TYR A 69 2.59 -11.72 9.83
N ASN A 70 1.58 -11.65 8.97
CA ASN A 70 0.94 -12.85 8.43
C ASN A 70 1.95 -13.67 7.61
N PRO A 71 1.81 -15.01 7.55
CA PRO A 71 2.60 -15.83 6.64
C PRO A 71 2.47 -15.37 5.19
N THR A 72 3.55 -15.44 4.42
CA THR A 72 3.57 -15.02 3.00
C THR A 72 2.44 -15.66 2.18
N ALA A 73 2.18 -16.95 2.36
CA ALA A 73 1.10 -17.65 1.65
C ALA A 73 -0.28 -17.03 1.91
N VAL A 74 -0.53 -16.55 3.13
CA VAL A 74 -1.79 -15.87 3.50
C VAL A 74 -1.90 -14.52 2.82
N LYS A 75 -0.81 -13.72 2.83
CA LYS A 75 -0.80 -12.42 2.14
C LYS A 75 -0.96 -12.56 0.62
N VAL A 76 -0.32 -13.56 0.02
CA VAL A 76 -0.48 -13.86 -1.42
C VAL A 76 -1.92 -14.26 -1.73
N PHE A 77 -2.54 -15.10 -0.90
CA PHE A 77 -3.94 -15.48 -1.06
C PHE A 77 -4.87 -14.27 -0.95
N GLU A 78 -4.68 -13.43 0.08
CA GLU A 78 -5.44 -12.18 0.26
C GLU A 78 -5.29 -11.25 -0.95
N ALA A 79 -4.05 -11.06 -1.42
CA ALA A 79 -3.74 -10.20 -2.57
C ALA A 79 -4.42 -10.69 -3.85
N LYS A 80 -4.38 -12.01 -4.12
CA LYS A 80 -5.06 -12.62 -5.28
C LYS A 80 -6.58 -12.45 -5.19
N THR A 81 -7.15 -12.73 -4.03
CA THR A 81 -8.59 -12.57 -3.78
C THR A 81 -9.02 -11.13 -4.04
N CYS A 82 -8.26 -10.14 -3.54
CA CYS A 82 -8.55 -8.73 -3.79
C CYS A 82 -8.40 -8.34 -5.27
N ALA A 83 -7.36 -8.82 -5.94
CA ALA A 83 -7.13 -8.56 -7.36
C ALA A 83 -8.26 -9.14 -8.24
N GLU A 84 -8.72 -10.35 -7.93
CA GLU A 84 -9.86 -11.01 -8.59
C GLU A 84 -11.18 -10.28 -8.32
N ALA A 85 -11.32 -9.70 -7.12
CA ALA A 85 -12.47 -8.89 -6.73
C ALA A 85 -12.49 -7.48 -7.36
N GLY A 86 -11.45 -7.09 -8.11
CA GLY A 86 -11.40 -5.84 -8.84
C GLY A 86 -10.49 -4.76 -8.23
N ALA A 87 -9.58 -5.12 -7.31
CA ALA A 87 -8.54 -4.18 -6.87
C ALA A 87 -7.52 -3.94 -7.99
N ASP A 88 -7.22 -2.68 -8.27
CA ASP A 88 -6.20 -2.24 -9.22
C ASP A 88 -4.83 -2.09 -8.55
N GLU A 89 -4.82 -1.73 -7.26
CA GLU A 89 -3.64 -1.41 -6.48
C GLU A 89 -3.68 -2.13 -5.12
N LEU A 90 -2.51 -2.59 -4.65
CA LEU A 90 -2.36 -3.37 -3.43
C LEU A 90 -1.30 -2.74 -2.53
N ASP A 91 -1.70 -2.28 -1.34
CA ASP A 91 -0.84 -1.68 -0.33
C ASP A 91 -0.46 -2.73 0.72
N MET A 92 0.66 -3.42 0.53
CA MET A 92 1.10 -4.47 1.44
C MET A 92 1.99 -3.94 2.56
N VAL A 93 1.83 -4.49 3.77
CA VAL A 93 2.71 -4.19 4.91
C VAL A 93 3.80 -5.25 5.02
N VAL A 94 5.08 -4.83 5.15
CA VAL A 94 6.19 -5.75 5.35
C VAL A 94 6.16 -6.43 6.73
N ASN A 95 6.75 -7.61 6.84
CA ASN A 95 6.94 -8.26 8.14
C ASN A 95 8.10 -7.59 8.90
N LEU A 96 7.76 -6.71 9.84
CA LEU A 96 8.75 -5.97 10.64
C LEU A 96 9.62 -6.89 11.52
N GLY A 97 9.11 -8.01 11.97
CA GLY A 97 9.89 -9.00 12.70
C GLY A 97 11.05 -9.56 11.88
N TRP A 98 10.83 -9.76 10.57
CA TRP A 98 11.91 -10.16 9.66
C TRP A 98 12.92 -9.04 9.44
N VAL A 99 12.45 -7.79 9.33
CA VAL A 99 13.34 -6.62 9.21
C VAL A 99 14.24 -6.52 10.44
N LYS A 100 13.66 -6.56 11.65
CA LYS A 100 14.41 -6.53 12.93
C LYS A 100 15.38 -7.69 13.08
N SER A 101 15.08 -8.83 12.47
CA SER A 101 15.95 -10.01 12.45
C SER A 101 16.92 -10.04 11.26
N SER A 102 17.04 -8.94 10.50
CA SER A 102 17.87 -8.82 9.29
C SER A 102 17.57 -9.84 8.19
N LYS A 103 16.36 -10.41 8.16
CA LYS A 103 15.89 -11.37 7.14
C LYS A 103 15.32 -10.68 5.90
N PHE A 104 16.06 -9.76 5.32
CA PHE A 104 15.61 -8.94 4.19
C PHE A 104 15.30 -9.76 2.93
N ASN A 105 15.95 -10.91 2.76
CA ASN A 105 15.62 -11.85 1.68
C ASN A 105 14.19 -12.41 1.78
N LEU A 106 13.67 -12.63 2.99
CA LEU A 106 12.29 -13.06 3.17
C LEU A 106 11.31 -11.93 2.80
N VAL A 107 11.63 -10.69 3.17
CA VAL A 107 10.83 -9.51 2.79
C VAL A 107 10.81 -9.35 1.27
N GLU A 108 11.97 -9.43 0.61
CA GLU A 108 12.05 -9.34 -0.86
C GLU A 108 11.23 -10.43 -1.54
N ASN A 109 11.36 -11.68 -1.11
CA ASN A 109 10.63 -12.80 -1.68
C ASN A 109 9.11 -12.66 -1.50
N GLU A 110 8.65 -12.15 -0.36
CA GLU A 110 7.24 -11.88 -0.11
C GLU A 110 6.68 -10.82 -1.07
N ILE A 111 7.38 -9.70 -1.23
CA ILE A 111 6.96 -8.65 -2.16
C ILE A 111 6.93 -9.18 -3.60
N ARG A 112 8.00 -9.88 -4.02
CA ARG A 112 8.06 -10.51 -5.37
C ARG A 112 6.92 -11.49 -5.62
N ALA A 113 6.57 -12.30 -4.62
CA ALA A 113 5.48 -13.26 -4.73
C ALA A 113 4.14 -12.53 -4.97
N ILE A 114 3.85 -11.47 -4.21
CA ILE A 114 2.63 -10.68 -4.38
C ILE A 114 2.61 -10.00 -5.75
N CYS A 115 3.70 -9.35 -6.17
CA CYS A 115 3.79 -8.71 -7.48
C CYS A 115 3.55 -9.72 -8.62
N HIS A 116 4.21 -10.88 -8.56
CA HIS A 116 4.13 -11.91 -9.60
C HIS A 116 2.75 -12.54 -9.68
N GLU A 117 2.18 -12.94 -8.54
CA GLU A 117 0.92 -13.68 -8.48
C GLU A 117 -0.30 -12.83 -8.80
N THR A 118 -0.21 -11.51 -8.62
CA THR A 118 -1.36 -10.62 -8.87
C THR A 118 -1.24 -9.84 -10.17
N GLY A 119 -0.02 -9.52 -10.62
CA GLY A 119 0.22 -8.61 -11.75
C GLY A 119 -0.32 -7.19 -11.52
N ARG A 120 -0.68 -6.85 -10.25
CA ARG A 120 -1.23 -5.55 -9.90
C ARG A 120 -0.14 -4.57 -9.47
N LEU A 121 -0.47 -3.30 -9.46
CA LEU A 121 0.39 -2.26 -8.89
C LEU A 121 0.51 -2.49 -7.39
N VAL A 122 1.73 -2.77 -6.91
CA VAL A 122 2.02 -3.02 -5.49
C VAL A 122 2.74 -1.81 -4.89
N LYS A 123 2.24 -1.37 -3.71
CA LYS A 123 2.88 -0.36 -2.88
C LYS A 123 3.29 -1.02 -1.56
N VAL A 124 4.51 -0.77 -1.12
CA VAL A 124 5.10 -1.45 0.05
C VAL A 124 5.17 -0.52 1.23
N ILE A 125 4.38 -0.78 2.26
CA ILE A 125 4.38 -0.04 3.52
C ILE A 125 5.48 -0.61 4.42
N ILE A 126 6.46 0.22 4.78
CA ILE A 126 7.61 -0.19 5.60
C ILE A 126 7.49 0.22 7.08
N GLU A 127 6.50 1.04 7.46
CA GLU A 127 6.25 1.53 8.82
C GLU A 127 7.46 2.23 9.44
N THR A 128 7.88 3.34 8.85
CA THR A 128 9.14 4.04 9.16
C THR A 128 9.33 4.40 10.63
N CYS A 129 8.24 4.70 11.36
CA CYS A 129 8.32 5.05 12.77
C CYS A 129 8.84 3.94 13.69
N LEU A 130 8.89 2.70 13.21
CA LEU A 130 9.41 1.53 13.94
C LEU A 130 10.81 1.10 13.47
N LEU A 131 11.43 1.85 12.55
CA LEU A 131 12.67 1.47 11.88
C LEU A 131 13.81 2.45 12.17
N THR A 132 15.03 1.90 12.21
CA THR A 132 16.26 2.71 12.15
C THR A 132 16.51 3.16 10.70
N ASP A 133 17.33 4.18 10.52
CA ASP A 133 17.68 4.68 9.18
C ASP A 133 18.39 3.62 8.33
N ASP A 134 19.21 2.77 8.93
CA ASP A 134 19.87 1.67 8.21
C ASP A 134 18.86 0.61 7.75
N GLU A 135 17.85 0.29 8.55
CA GLU A 135 16.77 -0.59 8.15
C GLU A 135 15.94 0.01 7.00
N LYS A 136 15.64 1.32 7.06
CA LYS A 136 14.95 2.04 5.98
C LYS A 136 15.75 2.00 4.68
N LYS A 137 17.07 2.28 4.71
CA LYS A 137 17.94 2.20 3.52
C LYS A 137 17.95 0.81 2.91
N ARG A 138 18.07 -0.25 3.73
CA ARG A 138 18.04 -1.63 3.26
C ARG A 138 16.68 -2.00 2.65
N LEU A 139 15.58 -1.52 3.21
CA LEU A 139 14.25 -1.71 2.63
C LEU A 139 14.07 -0.96 1.32
N CYS A 140 14.62 0.24 1.17
CA CYS A 140 14.63 0.94 -0.10
C CYS A 140 15.29 0.11 -1.22
N ASP A 141 16.43 -0.54 -0.92
CA ASP A 141 17.11 -1.44 -1.85
C ASP A 141 16.26 -2.70 -2.15
N VAL A 142 15.68 -3.33 -1.13
CA VAL A 142 14.78 -4.48 -1.28
C VAL A 142 13.59 -4.13 -2.16
N VAL A 143 12.88 -3.04 -1.89
CA VAL A 143 11.72 -2.60 -2.67
C VAL A 143 12.11 -2.30 -4.11
N SER A 144 13.27 -1.66 -4.32
CA SER A 144 13.79 -1.34 -5.67
C SER A 144 14.00 -2.58 -6.55
N ARG A 145 14.31 -3.74 -5.94
CA ARG A 145 14.55 -4.99 -6.68
C ARG A 145 13.33 -5.92 -6.74
N SER A 146 12.27 -5.61 -5.98
CA SER A 146 11.15 -6.54 -5.78
C SER A 146 10.09 -6.53 -6.87
N GLY A 147 10.07 -5.51 -7.72
CA GLY A 147 9.03 -5.29 -8.73
C GLY A 147 7.85 -4.42 -8.22
N ALA A 148 7.90 -3.95 -6.98
CA ALA A 148 6.91 -3.01 -6.48
C ALA A 148 7.05 -1.62 -7.14
N ALA A 149 5.93 -0.93 -7.32
CA ALA A 149 5.89 0.38 -7.96
C ALA A 149 6.12 1.54 -6.97
N PHE A 150 5.77 1.34 -5.70
CA PHE A 150 5.88 2.37 -4.66
C PHE A 150 6.44 1.81 -3.35
N ILE A 151 7.10 2.70 -2.60
CA ILE A 151 7.42 2.51 -1.19
C ILE A 151 6.62 3.53 -0.37
N LYS A 152 5.97 3.09 0.71
CA LYS A 152 5.14 3.95 1.59
C LYS A 152 5.69 3.95 3.01
N THR A 153 5.59 5.10 3.67
CA THR A 153 6.10 5.27 5.04
C THR A 153 5.31 4.51 6.08
N SER A 154 3.97 4.54 6.04
CA SER A 154 3.17 4.30 7.25
C SER A 154 1.81 3.68 6.95
N THR A 155 1.33 2.86 7.88
CA THR A 155 -0.05 2.35 7.89
C THR A 155 -1.07 3.40 8.35
N GLY A 156 -0.66 4.35 9.18
CA GLY A 156 -1.56 5.26 9.91
C GLY A 156 -2.17 4.66 11.18
N PHE A 157 -1.78 3.42 11.54
CA PHE A 157 -2.29 2.69 12.72
C PHE A 157 -1.18 2.37 13.73
N SER A 158 -0.03 3.04 13.63
CA SER A 158 1.10 2.91 14.54
C SER A 158 1.37 4.20 15.31
N THR A 159 2.54 4.29 15.95
CA THR A 159 2.91 5.41 16.85
C THR A 159 3.31 6.69 16.12
N GLY A 160 3.57 6.62 14.81
CA GLY A 160 3.97 7.77 14.00
C GLY A 160 3.51 7.66 12.56
N GLY A 161 3.67 8.74 11.81
CA GLY A 161 3.32 8.85 10.39
C GLY A 161 4.53 9.30 9.56
N ALA A 162 4.26 9.80 8.35
CA ALA A 162 5.29 10.30 7.44
C ALA A 162 6.00 11.53 8.01
N THR A 163 7.33 11.56 7.88
CA THR A 163 8.16 12.73 8.16
C THR A 163 8.89 13.17 6.90
N LEU A 164 9.25 14.46 6.82
CA LEU A 164 10.04 14.96 5.69
C LEU A 164 11.42 14.29 5.59
N ASP A 165 11.99 13.91 6.72
CA ASP A 165 13.30 13.24 6.73
C ASP A 165 13.20 11.81 6.21
N ASP A 166 12.13 11.08 6.56
CA ASP A 166 11.84 9.76 5.97
C ASP A 166 11.66 9.85 4.45
N ILE A 167 10.89 10.82 3.98
CA ILE A 167 10.66 11.01 2.54
C ILE A 167 11.97 11.32 1.80
N ARG A 168 12.81 12.20 2.36
CA ARG A 168 14.14 12.53 1.79
C ARG A 168 15.05 11.30 1.74
N LEU A 169 15.12 10.55 2.86
CA LEU A 169 15.90 9.32 2.93
C LEU A 169 15.41 8.31 1.89
N MET A 170 14.11 8.01 1.88
CA MET A 170 13.53 7.05 0.94
C MET A 170 13.79 7.47 -0.51
N ARG A 171 13.56 8.74 -0.88
CA ARG A 171 13.83 9.23 -2.24
C ARG A 171 15.29 9.11 -2.65
N GLN A 172 16.23 9.29 -1.70
CA GLN A 172 17.66 9.17 -1.95
C GLN A 172 18.10 7.73 -2.23
N TYR A 173 17.44 6.73 -1.61
CA TYR A 173 17.92 5.35 -1.62
C TYR A 173 17.07 4.40 -2.49
N VAL A 174 15.83 4.75 -2.87
CA VAL A 174 15.08 3.93 -3.83
C VAL A 174 15.54 4.18 -5.26
N ALA A 175 15.43 3.15 -6.10
CA ALA A 175 15.69 3.27 -7.52
C ALA A 175 14.74 4.28 -8.21
N PRO A 176 15.15 4.93 -9.31
CA PRO A 176 14.34 5.96 -9.97
C PRO A 176 12.93 5.51 -10.41
N HIS A 177 12.75 4.23 -10.69
CA HIS A 177 11.46 3.66 -11.12
C HIS A 177 10.48 3.43 -9.96
N VAL A 178 10.94 3.41 -8.71
CA VAL A 178 10.08 3.32 -7.52
C VAL A 178 9.67 4.72 -7.08
N LYS A 179 8.38 4.92 -6.87
CA LYS A 179 7.78 6.19 -6.43
C LYS A 179 7.55 6.22 -4.93
#